data_b58d7caa3bb9b3906e64baa13d033c6a
#
_entry.id   b58d7caa3bb9b3906e64baa13d033c6a
#
_cell.length_a   1.000
_cell.length_b   1.000
_cell.length_c   1.000
_cell.angle_alpha   90.00
_cell.angle_beta   90.00
_cell.angle_gamma   90.00
#
_symmetry.space_group_name_H-M   'P 1'
#
loop_
_entity.id
_entity.type
_entity.pdbx_description
1 polymer ?
#
loop_
_entity_poly.entity_id
_entity_poly.type
_entity_poly.pdbx_seq_one_letter_code
_entity_poly.pdbx_strand_id
1 'polypeptide(L)' 'MKKVTLVKSTIGAKPAQKATAQSLGLKKIGDFIIHEDNAVLAGKVKIISHLVKVENA' A
#
# COMPACT_ATOMS: atom_id res chain seq x y z
N MET A 1 -0.86 -4.32 14.55
CA MET A 1 -0.14 -3.69 13.43
C MET A 1 -0.40 -4.46 12.15
N LYS A 2 -0.36 -3.78 11.03
CA LYS A 2 -0.55 -4.41 9.72
C LYS A 2 0.71 -4.22 8.90
N LYS A 3 1.11 -5.26 8.19
CA LYS A 3 2.22 -5.21 7.25
C LYS A 3 1.65 -5.09 5.85
N VAL A 4 1.96 -4.00 5.17
CA VAL A 4 1.52 -3.75 3.80
C VAL A 4 2.71 -3.91 2.89
N THR A 5 2.64 -4.86 1.98
CA THR A 5 3.73 -5.17 1.05
C THR A 5 3.28 -4.87 -0.37
N LEU A 6 4.08 -4.13 -1.11
CA LEU A 6 3.80 -3.85 -2.51
C LEU A 6 4.17 -5.08 -3.34
N VAL A 7 3.17 -5.72 -3.92
CA VAL A 7 3.36 -6.96 -4.71
C VAL A 7 3.28 -6.72 -6.21
N LYS A 8 2.76 -5.57 -6.64
CA LYS A 8 2.70 -5.19 -8.04
C LYS A 8 3.25 -3.79 -8.23
N SER A 9 3.84 -3.54 -9.40
CA SER A 9 4.38 -2.22 -9.73
C SER A 9 3.29 -1.17 -9.81
N THR A 10 3.61 0.05 -9.37
CA THR A 10 2.73 1.21 -9.55
C THR A 10 2.85 1.81 -10.94
N ILE A 11 3.78 1.33 -11.76
CA ILE A 11 3.91 1.76 -13.15
C ILE A 11 2.64 1.39 -13.89
N GLY A 12 1.99 2.36 -14.52
CA GLY A 12 0.72 2.16 -15.19
C GLY A 12 -0.49 2.26 -14.27
N ALA A 13 -0.29 2.39 -12.97
CA ALA A 13 -1.39 2.61 -12.03
C ALA A 13 -1.94 4.03 -12.19
N LYS A 14 -3.19 4.22 -11.79
CA LYS A 14 -3.80 5.55 -11.80
C LYS A 14 -3.03 6.49 -10.86
N PRO A 15 -2.99 7.80 -11.16
CA PRO A 15 -2.25 8.74 -10.32
C PRO A 15 -2.66 8.70 -8.85
N ALA A 16 -3.95 8.53 -8.56
CA ALA A 16 -4.42 8.45 -7.17
C ALA A 16 -3.84 7.23 -6.46
N GLN A 17 -3.76 6.10 -7.15
CA GLN A 17 -3.20 4.87 -6.60
C GLN A 17 -1.71 5.02 -6.35
N LYS A 18 -1.01 5.60 -7.31
CA LYS A 18 0.43 5.85 -7.20
C LYS A 18 0.73 6.78 -6.03
N ALA A 19 -0.02 7.87 -5.91
CA ALA A 19 0.15 8.82 -4.81
C ALA A 19 -0.12 8.14 -3.46
N THR A 20 -1.15 7.30 -3.39
CA THR A 20 -1.47 6.57 -2.17
C THR A 20 -0.34 5.63 -1.77
N ALA A 21 0.21 4.87 -2.71
CA ALA A 21 1.34 3.99 -2.45
C ALA A 21 2.56 4.78 -1.98
N GLN A 22 2.84 5.91 -2.61
CA GLN A 22 3.95 6.77 -2.20
C GLN A 22 3.76 7.33 -0.79
N SER A 23 2.53 7.68 -0.43
CA SER A 23 2.25 8.19 0.91
C SER A 23 2.46 7.13 1.98
N LEU A 24 2.37 5.86 1.61
CA LEU A 24 2.69 4.75 2.50
C LEU A 24 4.18 4.38 2.47
N GLY A 25 4.96 5.01 1.60
CA GLY A 25 6.38 4.71 1.46
C GLY A 25 6.68 3.54 0.53
N LEU A 26 5.68 3.05 -0.19
CA LEU A 26 5.84 1.92 -1.10
C LEU A 26 6.19 2.44 -2.49
N LYS A 27 7.43 2.27 -2.90
CA LYS A 27 7.93 2.83 -4.17
C LYS A 27 8.14 1.78 -5.23
N LYS A 28 8.46 0.55 -4.86
CA LYS A 28 8.75 -0.53 -5.81
C LYS A 28 8.27 -1.85 -5.24
N ILE A 29 8.20 -2.86 -6.11
CA ILE A 29 7.80 -4.20 -5.72
C ILE A 29 8.75 -4.73 -4.64
N GLY A 30 8.17 -5.30 -3.60
CA GLY A 30 8.92 -5.82 -2.48
C GLY A 30 9.05 -4.85 -1.31
N ASP A 31 8.74 -3.58 -1.51
CA ASP A 31 8.71 -2.62 -0.40
C ASP A 31 7.56 -2.96 0.53
N PHE A 32 7.80 -2.79 1.81
CA PHE A 32 6.78 -3.02 2.81
C PHE A 32 6.86 -1.99 3.93
N ILE A 33 5.77 -1.82 4.62
CA ILE A 33 5.70 -1.01 5.83
C ILE A 33 4.87 -1.73 6.88
N ILE A 34 5.14 -1.41 8.13
CA ILE A 34 4.32 -1.84 9.25
C ILE A 34 3.64 -0.60 9.81
N HIS A 35 2.33 -0.63 9.88
CA HIS A 35 1.53 0.52 10.26
C HIS A 35 0.42 0.10 11.21
N GLU A 36 -0.05 1.04 12.03
CA GLU A 36 -1.18 0.78 12.89
C GLU A 36 -2.44 0.53 12.05
N ASP A 37 -3.25 -0.42 12.52
CA ASP A 37 -4.53 -0.72 11.90
C ASP A 37 -5.54 0.36 12.29
N ASN A 38 -5.73 1.33 11.43
CA ASN A 38 -6.67 2.43 11.66
C ASN A 38 -7.46 2.74 10.37
N ALA A 39 -8.44 3.65 10.50
CA ALA A 39 -9.30 3.98 9.38
C ALA A 39 -8.54 4.63 8.22
N VAL A 40 -7.50 5.40 8.51
CA VAL A 40 -6.68 6.05 7.47
C VAL A 40 -5.95 4.99 6.65
N LEU A 41 -5.32 4.03 7.32
CA LEU A 41 -4.64 2.94 6.63
C LEU A 41 -5.63 2.11 5.81
N ALA A 42 -6.76 1.76 6.39
CA ALA A 42 -7.78 0.98 5.70
C ALA A 42 -8.25 1.67 4.44
N GLY A 43 -8.46 2.99 4.49
CA GLY A 43 -8.85 3.77 3.33
C GLY A 43 -7.80 3.76 2.23
N LYS A 44 -6.54 3.91 2.60
CA LYS A 44 -5.42 3.88 1.64
C LYS A 44 -5.26 2.49 1.02
N VAL A 45 -5.32 1.46 1.82
CA VAL A 45 -5.18 0.08 1.33
C VAL A 45 -6.33 -0.27 0.39
N LYS A 46 -7.54 0.20 0.67
CA LYS A 46 -8.68 -0.05 -0.18
C LYS A 46 -8.47 0.47 -1.60
N ILE A 47 -7.81 1.62 -1.73
CA ILE A 47 -7.52 2.21 -3.04
C ILE A 47 -6.51 1.37 -3.82
N ILE A 48 -5.54 0.79 -3.15
CA ILE A 48 -4.44 0.06 -3.78
C ILE A 48 -4.46 -1.45 -3.45
N SER A 49 -5.58 -1.98 -3.01
CA SER A 49 -5.65 -3.38 -2.57
C SER A 49 -5.20 -4.39 -3.64
N HIS A 50 -5.37 -4.05 -4.90
CA HIS A 50 -4.93 -4.90 -6.00
C HIS A 50 -3.42 -4.81 -6.27
N LEU A 51 -2.74 -3.86 -5.64
CA LEU A 51 -1.31 -3.66 -5.79
C LEU A 51 -0.51 -4.15 -4.58
N VAL A 52 -1.16 -4.31 -3.46
CA VAL A 52 -0.48 -4.65 -2.20
C VAL A 52 -1.11 -5.85 -1.54
N LYS A 53 -0.36 -6.47 -0.64
CA LYS A 53 -0.85 -7.52 0.23
C LYS A 53 -0.75 -7.03 1.67
N VAL A 54 -1.83 -7.18 2.42
CA VAL A 54 -1.88 -6.76 3.82
C VAL A 54 -1.89 -8.01 4.70
N GLU A 55 -1.00 -8.03 5.67
CA GLU A 55 -0.88 -9.13 6.62
C GLU A 55 -0.83 -8.58 8.04
N ASN A 56 -1.17 -9.41 9.00
CA ASN A 56 -0.95 -9.07 10.40
C ASN A 56 0.56 -9.14 10.68
N ALA A 57 1.07 -8.09 11.28
CA ALA A 57 2.49 -8.03 11.61
C ALA A 57 2.70 -8.35 13.09
#